data_7ce9a16dc7918ee1877ca4f43aed1882
#
_entry.id   7ce9a16dc7918ee1877ca4f43aed1882
#
_cell.length_a   1.000
_cell.length_b   1.000
_cell.length_c   1.000
_cell.angle_alpha   90.00
_cell.angle_beta   90.00
_cell.angle_gamma   90.00
#
_symmetry.space_group_name_H-M   'P 1'
#
loop_
_entity.id
_entity.type
_entity.pdbx_description
1 polymer ?
#
loop_
_entity_poly.entity_id
_entity_poly.type
_entity_poly.pdbx_seq_one_letter_code
_entity_poly.pdbx_strand_id
1 'polypeptide(L)'
;MQLLNSQQTGGEDPCYIIASGNNVITANYSGGSISVFPIAKDGSLLPTSDIIQFKGTGVDKERQEKPHLHCVRITPDGKYLFANDLCTDQIHKFIINPAANAENKEAFLKEGSPAAFKV
;
A
#
# COMPACT_ATOMS: atom_id res chain seq x y z
N MET A 1 17.73 -9.37 -18.55
CA MET A 1 17.08 -8.53 -17.50
C MET A 1 18.14 -7.63 -16.88
N GLN A 2 17.82 -6.37 -16.68
CA GLN A 2 18.72 -5.39 -16.10
C GLN A 2 18.06 -4.75 -14.88
N LEU A 3 18.77 -4.72 -13.75
CA LEU A 3 18.32 -4.01 -12.56
C LEU A 3 18.47 -2.50 -12.82
N LEU A 4 17.37 -1.74 -12.69
CA LEU A 4 17.40 -0.28 -12.83
C LEU A 4 17.84 0.39 -11.53
N ASN A 5 17.17 0.05 -10.43
CA ASN A 5 17.51 0.52 -9.08
C ASN A 5 16.78 -0.28 -8.02
N SER A 6 16.96 0.09 -6.76
CA SER A 6 16.20 -0.41 -5.64
C SER A 6 15.85 0.73 -4.68
N GLN A 7 14.76 0.58 -3.93
CA GLN A 7 14.33 1.56 -2.94
C GLN A 7 13.93 0.84 -1.65
N GLN A 8 14.15 1.50 -0.52
CA GLN A 8 13.67 1.04 0.78
C GLN A 8 12.14 1.24 0.86
N THR A 9 11.43 0.25 1.39
CA THR A 9 9.98 0.37 1.56
C THR A 9 9.59 1.29 2.72
N GLY A 10 10.48 1.48 3.68
CA GLY A 10 10.17 2.23 4.89
C GLY A 10 9.29 1.47 5.88
N GLY A 11 8.97 0.21 5.57
CA GLY A 11 8.22 -0.69 6.45
C GLY A 11 8.91 -2.03 6.55
N GLU A 12 8.61 -2.78 7.61
CA GLU A 12 9.21 -4.08 7.85
C GLU A 12 8.47 -5.19 7.10
N ASP A 13 9.24 -6.15 6.60
CA ASP A 13 8.76 -7.37 5.95
C ASP A 13 7.76 -7.11 4.82
N PRO A 14 8.17 -6.44 3.74
CA PRO A 14 7.32 -6.30 2.57
C PRO A 14 7.03 -7.69 1.99
N CYS A 15 5.75 -8.05 1.92
CA CYS A 15 5.32 -9.40 1.52
C CYS A 15 4.46 -9.40 0.25
N TYR A 16 4.05 -8.25 -0.25
CA TYR A 16 3.22 -8.15 -1.45
C TYR A 16 3.54 -6.87 -2.21
N ILE A 17 3.53 -6.96 -3.54
CA ILE A 17 3.84 -5.83 -4.42
C ILE A 17 2.92 -5.85 -5.64
N ILE A 18 2.39 -4.68 -6.01
CA ILE A 18 1.63 -4.48 -7.25
C ILE A 18 2.06 -3.18 -7.92
N ALA A 19 1.81 -3.09 -9.21
CA ALA A 19 2.00 -1.86 -9.98
C ALA A 19 0.67 -1.40 -10.56
N SER A 20 0.43 -0.11 -10.56
CA SER A 20 -0.76 0.50 -11.15
C SER A 20 -0.44 1.89 -11.69
N GLY A 21 -0.65 2.07 -13.00
CA GLY A 21 -0.32 3.34 -13.65
C GLY A 21 1.15 3.69 -13.44
N ASN A 22 1.38 4.84 -12.83
CA ASN A 22 2.71 5.38 -12.58
C ASN A 22 3.21 5.11 -11.15
N ASN A 23 2.66 4.14 -10.46
CA ASN A 23 3.00 3.87 -9.06
C ASN A 23 3.13 2.37 -8.78
N VAL A 24 4.00 2.05 -7.85
CA VAL A 24 4.14 0.72 -7.25
C VAL A 24 3.71 0.80 -5.80
N ILE A 25 3.01 -0.22 -5.33
CA ILE A 25 2.51 -0.28 -3.95
C ILE A 25 3.00 -1.57 -3.30
N THR A 26 3.50 -1.49 -2.08
CA THR A 26 3.87 -2.65 -1.28
C THR A 26 3.01 -2.75 -0.03
N ALA A 27 2.72 -3.99 0.38
CA ALA A 27 2.17 -4.28 1.70
C ALA A 27 3.33 -4.73 2.59
N ASN A 28 3.48 -4.08 3.75
CA ASN A 28 4.53 -4.35 4.71
C ASN A 28 3.93 -5.08 5.91
N TYR A 29 4.20 -6.39 6.02
CA TYR A 29 3.52 -7.26 6.98
C TYR A 29 3.82 -6.86 8.42
N SER A 30 5.07 -6.98 8.84
CA SER A 30 5.45 -6.67 10.23
C SER A 30 5.41 -5.18 10.53
N GLY A 31 5.61 -4.35 9.52
CA GLY A 31 5.49 -2.90 9.67
C GLY A 31 4.05 -2.39 9.81
N GLY A 32 3.07 -3.20 9.41
CA GLY A 32 1.66 -2.80 9.46
C GLY A 32 1.34 -1.57 8.62
N SER A 33 1.93 -1.49 7.44
CA SER A 33 1.81 -0.32 6.57
C SER A 33 1.74 -0.71 5.10
N ILE A 34 1.37 0.26 4.27
CA ILE A 34 1.56 0.18 2.81
C ILE A 34 2.44 1.34 2.37
N SER A 35 3.28 1.09 1.35
CA SER A 35 4.16 2.11 0.79
C SER A 35 3.86 2.32 -0.67
N VAL A 36 3.94 3.57 -1.13
CA VAL A 36 3.70 3.96 -2.52
C VAL A 36 4.99 4.53 -3.10
N PHE A 37 5.36 4.07 -4.30
CA PHE A 37 6.56 4.52 -5.01
C PHE A 37 6.16 5.03 -6.39
N PRO A 38 6.43 6.29 -6.73
CA PRO A 38 6.29 6.75 -8.10
C PRO A 38 7.31 6.06 -9.01
N ILE A 39 6.90 5.82 -10.26
CA ILE A 39 7.77 5.25 -11.29
C ILE A 39 8.29 6.40 -12.16
N ALA A 40 9.62 6.49 -12.30
CA ALA A 40 10.25 7.46 -13.18
C ALA A 40 10.07 7.07 -14.65
N LYS A 41 10.37 8.01 -15.56
CA LYS A 41 10.22 7.81 -17.02
C LYS A 41 11.02 6.62 -17.55
N ASP A 42 12.18 6.32 -16.96
CA ASP A 42 13.02 5.20 -17.35
C ASP A 42 12.58 3.86 -16.74
N GLY A 43 11.51 3.85 -15.94
CA GLY A 43 10.98 2.67 -15.24
C GLY A 43 11.56 2.43 -13.86
N SER A 44 12.54 3.22 -13.43
CA SER A 44 13.08 3.11 -12.08
C SER A 44 12.11 3.64 -11.03
N LEU A 45 12.30 3.22 -9.78
CA LEU A 45 11.48 3.66 -8.67
C LEU A 45 12.08 4.91 -8.03
N LEU A 46 11.27 5.89 -7.73
CA LEU A 46 11.63 7.00 -6.86
C LEU A 46 11.44 6.58 -5.39
N PRO A 47 12.04 7.29 -4.43
CA PRO A 47 11.75 7.06 -3.02
C PRO A 47 10.24 7.11 -2.73
N THR A 48 9.81 6.47 -1.66
CA THR A 48 8.39 6.47 -1.27
C THR A 48 7.81 7.87 -1.27
N SER A 49 6.66 8.03 -1.94
CA SER A 49 5.89 9.27 -1.89
C SER A 49 4.93 9.29 -0.70
N ASP A 50 4.54 8.11 -0.21
CA ASP A 50 3.63 7.98 0.91
C ASP A 50 3.83 6.63 1.60
N ILE A 51 3.72 6.64 2.94
CA ILE A 51 3.67 5.44 3.76
C ILE A 51 2.43 5.58 4.65
N ILE A 52 1.46 4.69 4.45
CA ILE A 52 0.23 4.70 5.22
C ILE A 52 0.38 3.68 6.35
N GLN A 53 0.47 4.17 7.58
CA GLN A 53 0.58 3.34 8.78
C GLN A 53 -0.79 3.04 9.33
N PHE A 54 -1.09 1.75 9.53
CA PHE A 54 -2.33 1.31 10.14
C PHE A 54 -2.17 1.13 11.64
N LYS A 55 -3.28 1.20 12.37
CA LYS A 55 -3.34 1.05 13.83
C LYS A 55 -4.49 0.14 14.20
N GLY A 56 -4.36 -0.55 15.32
CA GLY A 56 -5.40 -1.42 15.84
C GLY A 56 -4.87 -2.76 16.30
N THR A 57 -5.76 -3.54 16.88
CA THR A 57 -5.50 -4.90 17.36
C THR A 57 -6.70 -5.78 17.09
N GLY A 58 -6.51 -7.09 17.09
CA GLY A 58 -7.57 -8.08 16.97
C GLY A 58 -7.75 -8.88 18.25
N VAL A 59 -8.53 -9.96 18.15
CA VAL A 59 -8.88 -10.81 19.31
C VAL A 59 -7.77 -11.77 19.70
N ASP A 60 -6.93 -12.16 18.75
CA ASP A 60 -5.79 -13.05 19.00
C ASP A 60 -4.58 -12.22 19.43
N LYS A 61 -4.27 -12.25 20.72
CA LYS A 61 -3.20 -11.42 21.30
C LYS A 61 -1.80 -11.79 20.83
N GLU A 62 -1.59 -13.00 20.33
CA GLU A 62 -0.28 -13.43 19.84
C GLU A 62 -0.06 -13.05 18.37
N ARG A 63 -1.12 -13.08 17.57
CA ARG A 63 -1.04 -12.85 16.12
C ARG A 63 -1.64 -11.53 15.66
N GLN A 64 -2.43 -10.90 16.53
CA GLN A 64 -3.15 -9.65 16.19
C GLN A 64 -2.79 -8.52 17.16
N GLU A 65 -1.54 -8.47 17.61
CA GLU A 65 -1.04 -7.46 18.53
C GLU A 65 -0.87 -6.09 17.88
N LYS A 66 -0.76 -6.06 16.56
CA LYS A 66 -0.63 -4.86 15.72
C LYS A 66 -1.09 -5.16 14.30
N PRO A 67 -1.33 -4.15 13.45
CA PRO A 67 -1.70 -4.39 12.05
C PRO A 67 -0.63 -5.19 11.29
N HIS A 68 -1.10 -6.10 10.43
CA HIS A 68 -0.25 -6.87 9.52
C HIS A 68 -0.86 -6.85 8.12
N LEU A 69 -0.34 -5.98 7.27
CA LEU A 69 -0.82 -5.84 5.90
C LEU A 69 -0.26 -6.96 5.05
N HIS A 70 -1.11 -7.83 4.55
CA HIS A 70 -0.71 -9.03 3.84
C HIS A 70 -0.86 -8.93 2.32
N CYS A 71 -1.85 -8.20 1.85
CA CYS A 71 -2.17 -8.13 0.44
C CYS A 71 -2.80 -6.79 0.10
N VAL A 72 -2.46 -6.27 -1.06
CA VAL A 72 -3.15 -5.12 -1.66
C VAL A 72 -3.65 -5.51 -3.04
N ARG A 73 -4.89 -5.11 -3.36
CA ARG A 73 -5.51 -5.41 -4.65
C ARG A 73 -6.20 -4.17 -5.19
N ILE A 74 -6.13 -4.01 -6.50
CA ILE A 74 -6.77 -2.90 -7.20
C ILE A 74 -7.96 -3.45 -7.98
N THR A 75 -9.09 -2.75 -7.96
CA THR A 75 -10.26 -3.13 -8.73
C THR A 75 -9.97 -3.09 -10.23
N PRO A 76 -10.64 -3.93 -11.04
CA PRO A 76 -10.39 -3.99 -12.48
C PRO A 76 -10.55 -2.64 -13.20
N ASP A 77 -11.40 -1.75 -12.69
CA ASP A 77 -11.59 -0.40 -13.23
C ASP A 77 -10.51 0.60 -12.79
N GLY A 78 -9.59 0.19 -11.90
CA GLY A 78 -8.50 1.03 -11.41
C GLY A 78 -8.91 2.10 -10.41
N LYS A 79 -10.15 2.09 -9.91
CA LYS A 79 -10.67 3.16 -9.06
C LYS A 79 -10.37 3.00 -7.58
N TYR A 80 -10.24 1.76 -7.10
CA TYR A 80 -10.10 1.47 -5.68
C TYR A 80 -8.96 0.51 -5.42
N LEU A 81 -8.29 0.73 -4.29
CA LEU A 81 -7.33 -0.21 -3.71
C LEU A 81 -7.92 -0.75 -2.41
N PHE A 82 -7.82 -2.07 -2.24
CA PHE A 82 -8.17 -2.74 -1.00
C PHE A 82 -6.91 -3.32 -0.37
N ALA A 83 -6.75 -3.11 0.94
CA ALA A 83 -5.63 -3.61 1.72
C ALA A 83 -6.15 -4.51 2.85
N ASN A 84 -5.71 -5.76 2.84
CA ASN A 84 -6.13 -6.75 3.82
C ASN A 84 -5.24 -6.69 5.05
N ASP A 85 -5.85 -6.44 6.20
CA ASP A 85 -5.16 -6.40 7.49
C ASP A 85 -5.57 -7.61 8.32
N LEU A 86 -4.64 -8.56 8.44
CA LEU A 86 -4.87 -9.81 9.18
C LEU A 86 -5.20 -9.55 10.66
N CYS A 87 -4.64 -8.50 11.22
CA CYS A 87 -4.65 -8.34 12.67
C CYS A 87 -5.76 -7.46 13.21
N THR A 88 -6.37 -6.65 12.39
CA THR A 88 -7.54 -5.85 12.79
C THR A 88 -8.85 -6.44 12.29
N ASP A 89 -8.79 -7.58 11.58
CA ASP A 89 -9.94 -8.19 10.91
C ASP A 89 -10.67 -7.21 10.01
N GLN A 90 -9.89 -6.42 9.25
CA GLN A 90 -10.44 -5.39 8.38
C GLN A 90 -9.86 -5.47 6.97
N ILE A 91 -10.67 -5.04 6.03
CA ILE A 91 -10.23 -4.72 4.67
C ILE A 91 -10.36 -3.21 4.50
N HIS A 92 -9.23 -2.53 4.39
CA HIS A 92 -9.19 -1.08 4.19
C HIS A 92 -9.42 -0.74 2.73
N LYS A 93 -10.14 0.36 2.49
CA LYS A 93 -10.48 0.84 1.15
C LYS A 93 -9.89 2.22 0.89
N PHE A 94 -9.26 2.37 -0.26
CA PHE A 94 -8.74 3.65 -0.72
C PHE A 94 -9.27 3.98 -2.12
N ILE A 95 -9.44 5.26 -2.37
CA ILE A 95 -9.73 5.80 -3.70
C ILE A 95 -8.40 6.11 -4.36
N ILE A 96 -8.20 5.61 -5.60
CA ILE A 96 -7.00 5.85 -6.37
C ILE A 96 -7.12 7.16 -7.14
N ASN A 97 -6.09 8.00 -7.05
CA ASN A 97 -5.92 9.16 -7.90
C ASN A 97 -5.06 8.76 -9.11
N PRO A 98 -5.66 8.53 -10.29
CA PRO A 98 -4.89 8.07 -11.46
C PRO A 98 -3.94 9.14 -12.01
N ALA A 99 -4.12 10.40 -11.62
CA ALA A 99 -3.27 11.51 -12.05
C ALA A 99 -1.97 11.64 -11.21
N ALA A 100 -1.88 10.96 -10.07
CA ALA A 100 -0.70 11.03 -9.21
C ALA A 100 0.52 10.41 -9.90
N ASN A 101 1.62 11.16 -9.95
CA ASN A 101 2.86 10.71 -10.58
C ASN A 101 4.08 11.36 -9.90
N ALA A 102 5.28 11.04 -10.41
CA ALA A 102 6.54 11.53 -9.87
C ALA A 102 6.72 13.05 -9.94
N GLU A 103 6.04 13.72 -10.88
CA GLU A 103 6.23 15.14 -11.16
C GLU A 103 5.28 16.03 -10.36
N ASN A 104 3.99 15.67 -10.29
CA ASN A 104 2.97 16.53 -9.66
C ASN A 104 2.90 16.37 -8.13
N LYS A 105 3.48 15.30 -7.58
CA LYS A 105 3.51 15.00 -6.13
C LYS A 105 2.12 14.96 -5.49
N GLU A 106 1.08 14.66 -6.26
CA GLU A 106 -0.25 14.43 -5.72
C GLU A 106 -0.31 13.09 -4.97
N ALA A 107 -1.16 13.01 -3.95
CA ALA A 107 -1.38 11.77 -3.22
C ALA A 107 -2.03 10.72 -4.15
N PHE A 108 -1.44 9.52 -4.20
CA PHE A 108 -1.97 8.42 -5.01
C PHE A 108 -3.20 7.80 -4.38
N LEU A 109 -3.24 7.71 -3.05
CA LEU A 109 -4.32 7.08 -2.29
C LEU A 109 -5.02 8.09 -1.39
N LYS A 110 -6.34 8.02 -1.38
CA LYS A 110 -7.22 8.77 -0.47
C LYS A 110 -8.10 7.77 0.26
N GLU A 111 -8.31 7.99 1.56
CA GLU A 111 -9.19 7.15 2.36
C GLU A 111 -10.58 7.05 1.74
N GLY A 112 -11.12 5.83 1.67
CA GLY A 112 -12.43 5.57 1.09
C GLY A 112 -13.58 5.89 2.04
N SER A 113 -14.80 5.74 1.52
CA SER A 113 -16.02 5.86 2.30
C SER A 113 -16.93 4.67 1.95
N PRO A 114 -17.09 3.71 2.88
CA PRO A 114 -16.38 3.60 4.15
C PRO A 114 -14.88 3.37 3.96
N ALA A 115 -14.10 3.74 4.98
CA ALA A 115 -12.64 3.58 4.94
C ALA A 115 -12.20 2.12 5.13
N ALA A 116 -13.02 1.32 5.81
CA ALA A 116 -12.73 -0.09 6.06
C ALA A 116 -14.01 -0.90 6.23
N PHE A 117 -13.88 -2.19 5.97
CA PHE A 117 -14.93 -3.19 6.17
C PHE A 117 -14.45 -4.20 7.20
N LYS A 118 -15.29 -4.50 8.18
CA LYS A 118 -15.03 -5.55 9.17
C LYS A 118 -15.25 -6.91 8.51
N VAL A 119 -14.33 -7.81 8.73
CA VAL A 119 -14.43 -9.18 8.22
C VAL A 119 -15.00 -10.13 9.27
#